data_85e44a2ace97d17a457cd9e7c22ee741
#
_entry.id   85e44a2ace97d17a457cd9e7c22ee741
#
_cell.length_a   1.000
_cell.length_b   1.000
_cell.length_c   1.000
_cell.angle_alpha   90.00
_cell.angle_beta   90.00
_cell.angle_gamma   90.00
#
_symmetry.space_group_name_H-M   'P 1'
#
loop_
_entity.id
_entity.type
_entity.pdbx_description
1 polymer ?
#
loop_
_entity_poly.entity_id
_entity_poly.type
_entity_poly.pdbx_seq_one_letter_code
_entity_poly.pdbx_strand_id
1 'polypeptide(L)'
;MLKNSKKKLRKLGAFSLVLAQVAAVGVVAPMTSASAFAGSAITRNMENLDRGVVATKTNDGVLISWRRLATEPADTTFTLYRNQEKINEGAVTNFVDASGTVNDKYTVVANGQMSDSVGVWENGYLDIPLAKAPESDVLQMDRNGIYYGSYTPGDSSYGDLDGDGQYEIVMLWNPSDAKDAATGGRTGKAYMDAYKLDGTQLWRIDMGYNIRAGQHDTHLNVADFDGDGRAEVMVRTADGTVDGQGNVIGDASKGETYENSWAALNDGKNLQGPLYVTCFDGETGKALDTIDYFPNNTVGSNATSLTFGDDFGNRSERYNSTIAYIDGQSPSAVFARGYYFGKGISNPNGRTGAAAYSFKNGKLKMEWSFDTAESKNNGYIGQGNHQIEAGDVDGDGKDEIFYGALTWDNDGSVLWCTYQEHGDAMHLGDFDPTKEGLEWLKAYEDYSADSEVFDLKGPQLSPYITSNTIFKNSAAAAAQGAPNDRHQWGISLQNAKTGEFYQIHNGLKDTGRAMIANIGYGDSWYAMWGAGSSGYWDSNGNELPDLK
;
A
#
# COMPACT_ATOMS: atom_id res chain seq x y z
N MET A 1 -0.59 50.15 -52.15
CA MET A 1 0.74 50.74 -51.91
C MET A 1 1.55 49.68 -51.16
N LEU A 2 2.31 48.87 -51.86
CA LEU A 2 3.71 48.95 -52.21
C LEU A 2 4.66 49.27 -51.03
N LYS A 3 5.47 48.28 -50.60
CA LYS A 3 6.88 47.99 -50.91
C LYS A 3 7.33 46.83 -49.99
N ASN A 4 7.68 45.68 -50.46
CA ASN A 4 8.98 45.19 -51.03
C ASN A 4 10.23 45.53 -50.20
N SER A 5 10.93 44.52 -49.68
CA SER A 5 12.26 44.11 -50.13
C SER A 5 12.91 43.22 -49.04
N LYS A 6 13.51 42.19 -49.26
CA LYS A 6 14.54 41.57 -50.04
C LYS A 6 15.28 40.52 -49.20
N LYS A 7 15.41 39.37 -49.79
CA LYS A 7 16.31 38.26 -49.40
C LYS A 7 17.74 38.69 -49.16
N LYS A 8 18.41 38.04 -48.20
CA LYS A 8 19.85 37.75 -48.32
C LYS A 8 20.15 36.35 -47.83
N LEU A 9 20.43 35.47 -48.77
CA LEU A 9 21.19 34.24 -48.54
C LEU A 9 22.63 34.61 -48.11
N ARG A 10 23.17 33.92 -47.13
CA ARG A 10 24.62 33.74 -46.97
C ARG A 10 24.93 32.30 -46.53
N LYS A 11 25.46 31.60 -47.46
CA LYS A 11 26.55 30.60 -47.55
C LYS A 11 26.92 29.78 -46.29
N LEU A 12 26.95 28.48 -46.58
CA LEU A 12 27.58 27.39 -45.85
C LEU A 12 29.02 27.75 -45.39
N GLY A 13 29.32 27.43 -44.17
CA GLY A 13 30.64 27.17 -43.66
C GLY A 13 30.59 25.83 -42.93
N ALA A 14 31.20 24.81 -43.53
CA ALA A 14 31.42 23.54 -42.86
C ALA A 14 32.44 23.73 -41.75
N PHE A 15 32.04 23.51 -40.49
CA PHE A 15 32.97 23.30 -39.39
C PHE A 15 32.88 21.82 -38.98
N SER A 16 33.96 21.11 -39.28
CA SER A 16 34.24 19.80 -38.73
C SER A 16 34.46 19.95 -37.23
N LEU A 17 33.51 19.48 -36.44
CA LEU A 17 33.70 19.36 -34.98
C LEU A 17 34.24 17.95 -34.72
N VAL A 18 35.52 17.91 -34.36
CA VAL A 18 36.18 16.73 -33.80
C VAL A 18 35.52 16.45 -32.47
N LEU A 19 34.75 15.36 -32.35
CA LEU A 19 34.32 14.83 -31.08
C LEU A 19 35.52 14.24 -30.34
N ALA A 20 36.08 14.99 -29.40
CA ALA A 20 36.92 14.43 -28.38
C ALA A 20 35.99 13.65 -27.40
N GLN A 21 35.99 12.33 -27.47
CA GLN A 21 35.47 11.49 -26.42
C GLN A 21 36.33 11.67 -25.19
N VAL A 22 35.86 12.46 -24.24
CA VAL A 22 36.33 12.39 -22.87
C VAL A 22 35.61 11.20 -22.23
N ALA A 23 36.31 10.08 -22.16
CA ALA A 23 35.91 8.98 -21.29
C ALA A 23 36.08 9.50 -19.83
N ALA A 24 35.02 10.03 -19.28
CA ALA A 24 34.92 10.20 -17.83
C ALA A 24 34.77 8.80 -17.26
N VAL A 25 35.90 8.19 -16.90
CA VAL A 25 35.89 7.08 -15.96
C VAL A 25 35.46 7.68 -14.63
N GLY A 26 34.16 7.66 -14.37
CA GLY A 26 33.62 7.87 -13.05
C GLY A 26 34.13 6.72 -12.18
N VAL A 27 35.10 7.01 -11.33
CA VAL A 27 35.42 6.16 -10.20
C VAL A 27 34.17 6.25 -9.30
N VAL A 28 33.26 5.29 -9.48
CA VAL A 28 32.25 5.01 -8.48
C VAL A 28 33.05 4.54 -7.26
N ALA A 29 33.21 5.41 -6.28
CA ALA A 29 33.67 4.98 -4.97
C ALA A 29 32.75 3.80 -4.55
N PRO A 30 33.32 2.70 -4.04
CA PRO A 30 32.45 1.65 -3.51
C PRO A 30 31.59 2.31 -2.42
N MET A 31 30.28 2.34 -2.63
CA MET A 31 29.35 2.63 -1.56
C MET A 31 29.69 1.61 -0.46
N THR A 32 30.22 2.12 0.64
CA THR A 32 30.30 1.32 1.85
C THR A 32 28.86 0.93 2.14
N SER A 33 28.56 -0.37 1.99
CA SER A 33 27.29 -0.93 2.38
C SER A 33 26.88 -0.32 3.70
N ALA A 34 25.70 0.29 3.75
CA ALA A 34 25.05 0.63 4.99
C ALA A 34 25.25 -0.56 5.93
N SER A 35 25.68 -0.28 7.14
CA SER A 35 25.90 -1.29 8.16
C SER A 35 24.62 -2.10 8.26
N ALA A 36 24.67 -3.35 7.79
CA ALA A 36 23.62 -4.31 8.09
C ALA A 36 23.45 -4.27 9.61
N PHE A 37 22.24 -4.00 10.06
CA PHE A 37 21.89 -4.12 11.47
C PHE A 37 22.40 -5.48 11.96
N ALA A 38 23.37 -5.46 12.88
CA ALA A 38 23.96 -6.67 13.44
C ALA A 38 23.04 -7.27 14.53
N GLY A 39 21.75 -7.39 14.22
CA GLY A 39 20.84 -8.26 14.93
C GLY A 39 21.17 -9.71 14.56
N SER A 40 21.00 -10.66 15.47
CA SER A 40 21.06 -12.08 15.16
C SER A 40 20.23 -12.34 13.92
N ALA A 41 20.77 -13.03 12.90
CA ALA A 41 20.06 -13.30 11.66
C ALA A 41 18.75 -14.04 11.97
N ILE A 42 17.65 -13.31 12.07
CA ILE A 42 16.31 -13.85 12.14
C ILE A 42 15.99 -14.29 10.72
N THR A 43 15.79 -15.57 10.51
CA THR A 43 15.37 -16.08 9.21
C THR A 43 13.87 -15.88 9.12
N ARG A 44 13.42 -14.89 8.35
CA ARG A 44 12.00 -14.66 8.09
C ARG A 44 11.46 -15.77 7.19
N ASN A 45 10.27 -16.27 7.52
CA ASN A 45 9.52 -17.18 6.66
C ASN A 45 9.05 -16.42 5.42
N MET A 46 9.22 -17.03 4.27
CA MET A 46 8.79 -16.49 2.97
C MET A 46 8.64 -17.64 1.99
N GLU A 47 7.97 -17.40 0.89
CA GLU A 47 7.81 -18.35 -0.20
C GLU A 47 9.17 -18.82 -0.75
N ASN A 48 9.20 -20.03 -1.26
CA ASN A 48 10.38 -20.62 -1.88
C ASN A 48 10.56 -20.15 -3.32
N LEU A 49 10.70 -18.85 -3.52
CA LEU A 49 10.74 -18.23 -4.83
C LEU A 49 11.89 -18.68 -5.69
N ASP A 50 11.64 -18.81 -6.99
CA ASP A 50 12.64 -18.98 -8.02
C ASP A 50 13.44 -17.67 -8.25
N ARG A 51 14.26 -17.64 -9.31
CA ARG A 51 15.05 -16.46 -9.68
C ARG A 51 14.24 -15.33 -10.27
N GLY A 52 12.99 -15.54 -10.68
CA GLY A 52 12.11 -14.55 -11.31
C GLY A 52 12.75 -13.86 -12.50
N VAL A 53 13.38 -14.63 -13.39
CA VAL A 53 14.05 -14.07 -14.57
C VAL A 53 13.01 -13.51 -15.53
N VAL A 54 13.20 -12.26 -15.94
CA VAL A 54 12.41 -11.61 -16.98
C VAL A 54 13.35 -11.12 -18.07
N ALA A 55 13.01 -11.37 -19.31
CA ALA A 55 13.71 -10.84 -20.48
C ALA A 55 12.73 -10.03 -21.33
N THR A 56 13.06 -8.78 -21.64
CA THR A 56 12.18 -7.89 -22.40
C THR A 56 12.94 -7.13 -23.47
N LYS A 57 12.30 -6.95 -24.63
CA LYS A 57 12.88 -6.18 -25.73
C LYS A 57 12.91 -4.70 -25.39
N THR A 58 14.04 -4.05 -25.67
CA THR A 58 14.26 -2.61 -25.57
C THR A 58 14.83 -2.05 -26.87
N ASN A 59 15.06 -0.73 -26.94
CA ASN A 59 15.74 -0.12 -28.09
C ASN A 59 17.23 -0.50 -28.16
N ASP A 60 17.84 -0.88 -27.04
CA ASP A 60 19.27 -1.16 -26.94
C ASP A 60 19.58 -2.66 -26.95
N GLY A 61 18.58 -3.51 -27.21
CA GLY A 61 18.69 -4.97 -27.21
C GLY A 61 17.65 -5.63 -26.32
N VAL A 62 18.03 -6.66 -25.58
CA VAL A 62 17.17 -7.34 -24.60
C VAL A 62 17.65 -6.97 -23.21
N LEU A 63 16.78 -6.39 -22.40
CA LEU A 63 17.00 -6.22 -20.96
C LEU A 63 16.60 -7.52 -20.25
N ILE A 64 17.52 -8.09 -19.49
CA ILE A 64 17.28 -9.23 -18.62
C ILE A 64 17.37 -8.74 -17.18
N SER A 65 16.40 -9.10 -16.35
CA SER A 65 16.37 -8.78 -14.93
C SER A 65 16.03 -10.03 -14.12
N TRP A 66 16.56 -10.11 -12.92
CA TRP A 66 16.28 -11.23 -11.98
C TRP A 66 16.40 -10.76 -10.54
N ARG A 67 15.92 -11.55 -9.60
CA ARG A 67 16.01 -11.21 -8.17
C ARG A 67 17.22 -11.86 -7.51
N ARG A 68 17.82 -11.15 -6.56
CA ARG A 68 18.64 -11.75 -5.51
C ARG A 68 17.70 -12.17 -4.39
N LEU A 69 17.75 -13.41 -3.97
CA LEU A 69 16.92 -13.90 -2.88
C LEU A 69 17.43 -13.33 -1.54
N ALA A 70 16.52 -13.07 -0.61
CA ALA A 70 16.87 -12.54 0.72
C ALA A 70 17.78 -13.49 1.53
N THR A 71 17.71 -14.79 1.22
CA THR A 71 18.56 -15.83 1.82
C THR A 71 19.99 -15.87 1.27
N GLU A 72 20.30 -15.10 0.23
CA GLU A 72 21.60 -15.09 -0.43
C GLU A 72 22.53 -14.01 0.14
N PRO A 73 23.85 -14.28 0.18
CA PRO A 73 24.85 -13.28 0.52
C PRO A 73 24.76 -12.02 -0.37
N ALA A 74 25.11 -10.86 0.18
CA ALA A 74 25.06 -9.60 -0.55
C ALA A 74 26.02 -9.56 -1.76
N ASP A 75 27.09 -10.35 -1.73
CA ASP A 75 28.12 -10.47 -2.78
C ASP A 75 27.87 -11.66 -3.73
N THR A 76 26.67 -12.23 -3.72
CA THR A 76 26.30 -13.31 -4.64
C THR A 76 26.58 -12.93 -6.10
N THR A 77 27.29 -13.82 -6.80
CA THR A 77 27.62 -13.66 -8.23
C THR A 77 26.65 -14.46 -9.09
N PHE A 78 26.13 -13.81 -10.13
CA PHE A 78 25.20 -14.36 -11.09
C PHE A 78 25.90 -14.62 -12.43
N THR A 79 25.67 -15.77 -13.05
CA THR A 79 26.10 -16.04 -14.41
C THR A 79 24.89 -16.07 -15.33
N LEU A 80 24.88 -15.21 -16.35
CA LEU A 80 23.81 -15.11 -17.34
C LEU A 80 24.17 -15.87 -18.61
N TYR A 81 23.23 -16.69 -19.09
CA TYR A 81 23.33 -17.44 -20.34
C TYR A 81 22.24 -16.99 -21.31
N ARG A 82 22.62 -16.88 -22.61
CA ARG A 82 21.72 -16.78 -23.76
C ARG A 82 21.85 -18.06 -24.57
N ASN A 83 20.77 -18.79 -24.79
CA ASN A 83 20.74 -20.03 -25.57
C ASN A 83 21.86 -21.02 -25.14
N GLN A 84 22.12 -21.13 -23.83
CA GLN A 84 23.17 -21.94 -23.21
C GLN A 84 24.61 -21.40 -23.37
N GLU A 85 24.82 -20.27 -24.04
CA GLU A 85 26.10 -19.59 -24.11
C GLU A 85 26.22 -18.55 -22.99
N LYS A 86 27.31 -18.59 -22.20
CA LYS A 86 27.59 -17.59 -21.16
C LYS A 86 27.85 -16.24 -21.80
N ILE A 87 27.07 -15.22 -21.43
CA ILE A 87 27.19 -13.85 -21.96
C ILE A 87 27.59 -12.81 -20.92
N ASN A 88 27.34 -13.08 -19.62
CA ASN A 88 27.72 -12.17 -18.54
C ASN A 88 27.98 -12.93 -17.23
N GLU A 89 28.74 -12.28 -16.34
CA GLU A 89 28.92 -12.70 -14.94
C GLU A 89 29.19 -11.47 -14.06
N GLY A 90 28.53 -11.36 -12.92
CA GLY A 90 28.69 -10.24 -11.99
C GLY A 90 27.71 -10.28 -10.83
N ALA A 91 27.80 -9.30 -9.94
CA ALA A 91 26.95 -9.20 -8.74
C ALA A 91 25.66 -8.40 -8.98
N VAL A 92 25.50 -7.76 -10.15
CA VAL A 92 24.28 -7.02 -10.51
C VAL A 92 23.16 -7.96 -10.92
N THR A 93 21.92 -7.54 -10.75
CA THR A 93 20.71 -8.35 -11.01
C THR A 93 20.01 -7.97 -12.32
N ASN A 94 20.71 -7.30 -13.23
CA ASN A 94 20.20 -6.98 -14.55
C ASN A 94 21.34 -6.90 -15.57
N PHE A 95 21.00 -7.03 -16.84
CA PHE A 95 21.96 -6.93 -17.95
C PHE A 95 21.23 -6.55 -19.24
N VAL A 96 21.82 -5.69 -20.06
CA VAL A 96 21.33 -5.41 -21.42
C VAL A 96 22.19 -6.18 -22.42
N ASP A 97 21.60 -7.19 -23.05
CA ASP A 97 22.22 -7.90 -24.16
C ASP A 97 21.96 -7.16 -25.48
N ALA A 98 22.93 -6.35 -25.91
CA ALA A 98 22.82 -5.55 -27.14
C ALA A 98 22.69 -6.40 -28.42
N SER A 99 23.05 -7.68 -28.37
CA SER A 99 22.92 -8.62 -29.49
C SER A 99 21.73 -9.57 -29.35
N GLY A 100 20.98 -9.47 -28.24
CA GLY A 100 19.82 -10.29 -27.99
C GLY A 100 18.65 -9.99 -28.92
N THR A 101 17.87 -11.01 -29.22
CA THR A 101 16.69 -10.96 -30.09
C THR A 101 15.47 -11.56 -29.41
N VAL A 102 14.28 -11.34 -29.94
CA VAL A 102 13.02 -11.91 -29.43
C VAL A 102 12.96 -13.44 -29.47
N ASN A 103 13.85 -14.08 -30.24
CA ASN A 103 13.91 -15.55 -30.37
C ASN A 103 14.85 -16.20 -29.35
N ASP A 104 15.60 -15.40 -28.59
CA ASP A 104 16.55 -15.91 -27.62
C ASP A 104 15.88 -16.35 -26.31
N LYS A 105 16.56 -17.22 -25.59
CA LYS A 105 16.16 -17.65 -24.26
C LYS A 105 17.29 -17.35 -23.28
N TYR A 106 16.90 -16.97 -22.07
CA TYR A 106 17.83 -16.56 -21.03
C TYR A 106 17.69 -17.42 -19.78
N THR A 107 18.80 -17.69 -19.13
CA THR A 107 18.89 -18.48 -17.91
C THR A 107 19.93 -17.85 -16.99
N VAL A 108 19.66 -17.78 -15.71
CA VAL A 108 20.56 -17.23 -14.67
C VAL A 108 20.99 -18.36 -13.73
N VAL A 109 22.27 -18.43 -13.43
CA VAL A 109 22.83 -19.36 -12.46
C VAL A 109 23.46 -18.59 -11.30
N ALA A 110 23.11 -18.96 -10.07
CA ALA A 110 23.74 -18.48 -8.85
C ALA A 110 23.83 -19.60 -7.82
N ASN A 111 24.91 -19.65 -7.06
CA ASN A 111 25.14 -20.65 -5.99
C ASN A 111 24.96 -22.12 -6.48
N GLY A 112 25.24 -22.38 -7.76
CA GLY A 112 25.06 -23.70 -8.37
C GLY A 112 23.61 -24.05 -8.74
N GLN A 113 22.66 -23.16 -8.49
CA GLN A 113 21.24 -23.31 -8.90
C GLN A 113 21.00 -22.56 -10.19
N MET A 114 20.27 -23.19 -11.10
CA MET A 114 19.89 -22.65 -12.41
C MET A 114 18.42 -22.27 -12.39
N SER A 115 18.10 -21.08 -12.88
CA SER A 115 16.71 -20.68 -13.12
C SER A 115 16.09 -21.43 -14.28
N ASP A 116 14.79 -21.35 -14.41
CA ASP A 116 14.12 -21.70 -15.64
C ASP A 116 14.60 -20.84 -16.82
N SER A 117 14.43 -21.39 -18.01
CA SER A 117 14.80 -20.70 -19.25
C SER A 117 13.62 -19.88 -19.77
N VAL A 118 13.74 -18.54 -19.75
CA VAL A 118 12.68 -17.62 -20.13
C VAL A 118 12.85 -17.09 -21.55
N GLY A 119 11.74 -16.92 -22.27
CA GLY A 119 11.69 -16.23 -23.55
C GLY A 119 11.62 -14.71 -23.38
N VAL A 120 11.75 -13.98 -24.48
CA VAL A 120 11.74 -12.51 -24.49
C VAL A 120 10.32 -11.98 -24.69
N TRP A 121 9.89 -11.08 -23.84
CA TRP A 121 8.65 -10.31 -24.02
C TRP A 121 8.86 -9.24 -25.11
N GLU A 122 8.25 -9.45 -26.26
CA GLU A 122 8.47 -8.60 -27.45
C GLU A 122 7.95 -7.17 -27.25
N ASN A 123 6.84 -7.02 -26.52
CA ASN A 123 6.17 -5.73 -26.34
C ASN A 123 6.64 -4.96 -25.09
N GLY A 124 7.61 -5.47 -24.34
CA GLY A 124 8.07 -4.85 -23.10
C GLY A 124 7.18 -5.14 -21.87
N TYR A 125 6.13 -5.94 -22.04
CA TYR A 125 5.20 -6.35 -21.00
C TYR A 125 4.65 -7.75 -21.27
N LEU A 126 4.07 -8.37 -20.24
CA LEU A 126 3.35 -9.63 -20.33
C LEU A 126 1.85 -9.36 -20.34
N ASP A 127 1.15 -9.83 -21.38
CA ASP A 127 -0.31 -9.85 -21.42
C ASP A 127 -0.83 -11.11 -20.71
N ILE A 128 -1.63 -10.92 -19.66
CA ILE A 128 -2.25 -12.01 -18.91
C ILE A 128 -3.74 -12.02 -19.21
N PRO A 129 -4.28 -13.02 -19.92
CA PRO A 129 -5.70 -13.10 -20.20
C PRO A 129 -6.48 -13.46 -18.92
N LEU A 130 -7.46 -12.65 -18.58
CA LEU A 130 -8.27 -12.85 -17.38
C LEU A 130 -9.65 -13.39 -17.71
N ALA A 131 -10.14 -14.36 -16.91
CA ALA A 131 -11.51 -14.86 -16.97
C ALA A 131 -12.47 -13.86 -16.33
N LYS A 132 -13.34 -13.23 -17.12
CA LYS A 132 -14.29 -12.24 -16.61
C LYS A 132 -15.19 -12.79 -15.51
N ALA A 133 -15.52 -11.94 -14.54
CA ALA A 133 -16.55 -12.23 -13.54
C ALA A 133 -17.96 -12.30 -14.16
N PRO A 134 -18.91 -13.01 -13.53
CA PRO A 134 -20.28 -13.12 -14.03
C PRO A 134 -20.99 -11.76 -14.05
N GLU A 135 -21.43 -11.31 -15.24
CA GLU A 135 -22.11 -10.00 -15.39
C GLU A 135 -23.48 -9.95 -14.71
N SER A 136 -24.13 -11.10 -14.48
CA SER A 136 -25.44 -11.21 -13.86
C SER A 136 -25.51 -10.69 -12.41
N ASP A 137 -24.37 -10.53 -11.74
CA ASP A 137 -24.32 -10.07 -10.35
C ASP A 137 -24.21 -8.54 -10.22
N VAL A 138 -24.14 -7.81 -11.34
CA VAL A 138 -24.11 -6.36 -11.34
C VAL A 138 -25.53 -5.79 -11.22
N LEU A 139 -25.75 -4.88 -10.28
CA LEU A 139 -27.07 -4.34 -9.94
C LEU A 139 -27.42 -3.03 -10.62
N GLN A 140 -26.58 -2.51 -11.50
CA GLN A 140 -26.93 -1.30 -12.25
C GLN A 140 -28.09 -1.52 -13.20
N MET A 141 -29.02 -0.55 -13.24
CA MET A 141 -30.20 -0.58 -14.09
C MET A 141 -30.30 0.73 -14.86
N ASP A 142 -30.52 0.66 -16.17
CA ASP A 142 -30.78 1.84 -16.97
C ASP A 142 -32.18 2.43 -16.71
N ARG A 143 -32.47 3.61 -17.35
CA ARG A 143 -33.78 4.27 -17.19
C ARG A 143 -34.94 3.48 -17.78
N ASN A 144 -34.70 2.40 -18.52
CA ASN A 144 -35.71 1.51 -19.10
C ASN A 144 -35.92 0.24 -18.26
N GLY A 145 -35.26 0.14 -17.11
CA GLY A 145 -35.30 -1.03 -16.24
C GLY A 145 -34.47 -2.21 -16.73
N ILE A 146 -33.53 -1.99 -17.65
CA ILE A 146 -32.63 -3.02 -18.15
C ILE A 146 -31.37 -3.02 -17.28
N TYR A 147 -31.09 -4.15 -16.66
CA TYR A 147 -29.85 -4.36 -15.93
C TYR A 147 -28.69 -4.40 -16.90
N TYR A 148 -27.70 -3.61 -16.63
CA TYR A 148 -26.42 -3.60 -17.34
C TYR A 148 -25.29 -3.42 -16.35
N GLY A 149 -24.13 -3.82 -16.74
CA GLY A 149 -22.93 -3.63 -15.96
C GLY A 149 -21.84 -4.54 -16.46
N SER A 150 -20.68 -4.27 -15.97
CA SER A 150 -19.49 -5.05 -16.27
C SER A 150 -18.62 -5.11 -15.03
N TYR A 151 -17.69 -6.03 -15.05
CA TYR A 151 -16.63 -6.08 -14.06
C TYR A 151 -15.34 -5.55 -14.66
N THR A 152 -14.57 -4.86 -13.82
CA THR A 152 -13.22 -4.40 -14.14
C THR A 152 -12.24 -4.97 -13.12
N PRO A 153 -10.99 -5.30 -13.53
CA PRO A 153 -9.91 -5.58 -12.60
C PRO A 153 -9.74 -4.42 -11.62
N GLY A 154 -9.57 -4.75 -10.36
CA GLY A 154 -9.32 -3.80 -9.26
C GLY A 154 -7.93 -4.00 -8.67
N ASP A 155 -7.85 -3.83 -7.35
CA ASP A 155 -6.61 -4.01 -6.61
C ASP A 155 -6.12 -5.45 -6.73
N SER A 156 -4.81 -5.62 -6.73
CA SER A 156 -4.16 -6.92 -6.82
C SER A 156 -2.98 -7.03 -5.87
N SER A 157 -2.68 -8.26 -5.47
CA SER A 157 -1.48 -8.66 -4.78
C SER A 157 -0.89 -9.89 -5.47
N TYR A 158 0.25 -10.35 -5.00
CA TYR A 158 0.94 -11.49 -5.60
C TYR A 158 1.63 -12.34 -4.53
N GLY A 159 1.82 -13.61 -4.82
CA GLY A 159 2.54 -14.58 -4.01
C GLY A 159 2.71 -15.88 -4.78
N ASP A 160 3.61 -16.74 -4.36
CA ASP A 160 3.74 -18.11 -4.86
C ASP A 160 2.67 -18.98 -4.19
N LEU A 161 1.49 -19.05 -4.84
CA LEU A 161 0.32 -19.70 -4.26
C LEU A 161 0.35 -21.22 -4.35
N ASP A 162 1.03 -21.78 -5.34
CA ASP A 162 1.07 -23.24 -5.57
C ASP A 162 2.44 -23.88 -5.34
N GLY A 163 3.43 -23.08 -4.95
CA GLY A 163 4.76 -23.56 -4.56
C GLY A 163 5.68 -23.89 -5.73
N ASP A 164 5.40 -23.36 -6.94
CA ASP A 164 6.24 -23.58 -8.11
C ASP A 164 7.44 -22.59 -8.19
N GLY A 165 7.50 -21.64 -7.27
CA GLY A 165 8.55 -20.62 -7.16
C GLY A 165 8.29 -19.36 -7.98
N GLN A 166 7.21 -19.30 -8.74
CA GLN A 166 6.78 -18.11 -9.47
C GLN A 166 5.64 -17.42 -8.73
N TYR A 167 5.37 -16.18 -9.07
CA TYR A 167 4.23 -15.48 -8.50
C TYR A 167 2.96 -15.75 -9.30
N GLU A 168 1.88 -16.02 -8.58
CA GLU A 168 0.51 -15.87 -9.03
C GLU A 168 -0.02 -14.49 -8.66
N ILE A 169 -1.07 -14.07 -9.35
CA ILE A 169 -1.75 -12.80 -9.09
C ILE A 169 -3.08 -13.09 -8.40
N VAL A 170 -3.27 -12.51 -7.23
CA VAL A 170 -4.58 -12.44 -6.55
C VAL A 170 -5.19 -11.09 -6.86
N MET A 171 -6.40 -11.05 -7.42
CA MET A 171 -6.99 -9.83 -7.94
C MET A 171 -8.47 -9.72 -7.60
N LEU A 172 -8.90 -8.49 -7.30
CA LEU A 172 -10.32 -8.18 -7.14
C LEU A 172 -10.97 -7.83 -8.48
N TRP A 173 -12.19 -8.33 -8.68
CA TRP A 173 -13.10 -7.88 -9.69
C TRP A 173 -14.12 -6.94 -9.08
N ASN A 174 -14.12 -5.68 -9.51
CA ASN A 174 -15.07 -4.68 -9.07
C ASN A 174 -16.23 -4.55 -10.07
N PRO A 175 -17.47 -4.64 -9.60
CA PRO A 175 -18.63 -4.39 -10.45
C PRO A 175 -18.67 -2.90 -10.83
N SER A 176 -19.27 -2.58 -11.98
CA SER A 176 -19.35 -1.20 -12.48
C SER A 176 -20.18 -0.26 -11.58
N ASP A 177 -20.93 -0.81 -10.62
CA ASP A 177 -21.68 -0.09 -9.61
C ASP A 177 -21.00 -0.03 -8.24
N ALA A 178 -19.71 -0.42 -8.15
CA ALA A 178 -18.89 -0.24 -6.95
C ALA A 178 -18.96 1.19 -6.43
N LYS A 179 -18.96 1.38 -5.11
CA LYS A 179 -19.18 2.68 -4.48
C LYS A 179 -18.25 2.92 -3.33
N ASP A 180 -17.79 4.16 -3.20
CA ASP A 180 -17.10 4.63 -1.98
C ASP A 180 -18.04 4.56 -0.76
N ALA A 181 -17.47 4.34 0.42
CA ALA A 181 -18.22 4.26 1.67
C ALA A 181 -19.01 5.55 2.01
N ALA A 182 -18.61 6.71 1.47
CA ALA A 182 -19.37 7.95 1.60
C ALA A 182 -20.67 7.98 0.77
N THR A 183 -20.85 7.03 -0.16
CA THR A 183 -22.01 6.97 -1.06
C THR A 183 -22.93 5.83 -0.62
N GLY A 184 -24.25 6.09 -0.57
CA GLY A 184 -25.25 5.07 -0.28
C GLY A 184 -25.57 4.18 -1.50
N GLY A 185 -26.28 3.09 -1.25
CA GLY A 185 -26.78 2.14 -2.24
C GLY A 185 -26.02 0.84 -2.30
N ARG A 186 -26.73 -0.21 -2.74
CA ARG A 186 -26.18 -1.54 -2.99
C ARG A 186 -25.14 -1.51 -4.11
N THR A 187 -24.28 -2.50 -4.10
CA THR A 187 -23.37 -2.84 -5.21
C THR A 187 -23.61 -4.27 -5.65
N GLY A 188 -23.17 -4.62 -6.83
CA GLY A 188 -22.92 -6.03 -7.19
C GLY A 188 -21.87 -6.63 -6.24
N LYS A 189 -21.73 -7.93 -6.28
CA LYS A 189 -20.72 -8.65 -5.50
C LYS A 189 -19.32 -8.31 -6.02
N ALA A 190 -18.35 -8.22 -5.14
CA ALA A 190 -16.95 -8.31 -5.53
C ALA A 190 -16.55 -9.78 -5.65
N TYR A 191 -15.63 -10.09 -6.56
CA TYR A 191 -14.99 -11.40 -6.63
C TYR A 191 -13.49 -11.24 -6.41
N MET A 192 -12.88 -12.26 -5.84
CA MET A 192 -11.44 -12.37 -5.71
C MET A 192 -10.99 -13.60 -6.48
N ASP A 193 -10.09 -13.42 -7.43
CA ASP A 193 -9.56 -14.47 -8.29
C ASP A 193 -8.06 -14.63 -8.11
N ALA A 194 -7.57 -15.85 -8.31
CA ALA A 194 -6.15 -16.09 -8.50
C ALA A 194 -5.85 -16.60 -9.90
N TYR A 195 -4.74 -16.10 -10.46
CA TYR A 195 -4.28 -16.43 -11.81
C TYR A 195 -2.79 -16.71 -11.85
N LYS A 196 -2.40 -17.75 -12.61
CA LYS A 196 -1.02 -17.87 -13.07
C LYS A 196 -0.67 -16.82 -14.12
N LEU A 197 0.62 -16.59 -14.34
CA LEU A 197 1.10 -15.61 -15.32
C LEU A 197 0.74 -15.96 -16.77
N ASP A 198 0.33 -17.20 -17.04
CA ASP A 198 -0.19 -17.62 -18.37
C ASP A 198 -1.71 -17.37 -18.53
N GLY A 199 -2.38 -16.85 -17.49
CA GLY A 199 -3.82 -16.59 -17.46
C GLY A 199 -4.66 -17.78 -16.98
N THR A 200 -4.04 -18.87 -16.56
CA THR A 200 -4.77 -19.98 -15.94
C THR A 200 -5.39 -19.51 -14.62
N GLN A 201 -6.71 -19.51 -14.53
CA GLN A 201 -7.43 -19.21 -13.28
C GLN A 201 -7.32 -20.42 -12.33
N LEU A 202 -6.77 -20.19 -11.14
CA LEU A 202 -6.71 -21.21 -10.08
C LEU A 202 -8.06 -21.36 -9.37
N TRP A 203 -8.62 -20.24 -8.93
CA TRP A 203 -9.90 -20.21 -8.22
C TRP A 203 -10.58 -18.85 -8.33
N ARG A 204 -11.85 -18.83 -7.90
CA ARG A 204 -12.66 -17.63 -7.68
C ARG A 204 -13.37 -17.72 -6.35
N ILE A 205 -13.28 -16.69 -5.55
CA ILE A 205 -14.02 -16.50 -4.30
C ILE A 205 -15.10 -15.44 -4.53
N ASP A 206 -16.36 -15.78 -4.19
CA ASP A 206 -17.47 -14.84 -4.18
C ASP A 206 -17.52 -14.15 -2.81
N MET A 207 -17.22 -12.86 -2.76
CA MET A 207 -17.19 -12.10 -1.52
C MET A 207 -18.58 -11.94 -0.88
N GLY A 208 -19.64 -12.18 -1.64
CA GLY A 208 -21.01 -12.06 -1.19
C GLY A 208 -21.51 -10.62 -1.10
N TYR A 209 -22.80 -10.43 -0.84
CA TYR A 209 -23.39 -9.08 -0.73
C TYR A 209 -23.09 -8.38 0.60
N ASN A 210 -22.69 -9.12 1.64
CA ASN A 210 -22.34 -8.55 2.94
C ASN A 210 -20.93 -7.95 2.97
N ILE A 211 -20.14 -8.16 1.91
CA ILE A 211 -18.91 -7.41 1.60
C ILE A 211 -19.22 -6.50 0.43
N ARG A 212 -19.45 -5.23 0.72
CA ARG A 212 -19.76 -4.23 -0.31
C ARG A 212 -18.57 -4.04 -1.24
N ALA A 213 -18.80 -3.82 -2.53
CA ALA A 213 -17.75 -3.50 -3.48
C ALA A 213 -17.41 -2.02 -3.46
N GLY A 214 -16.17 -1.71 -3.13
CA GLY A 214 -15.66 -0.33 -3.06
C GLY A 214 -14.17 -0.31 -2.77
N GLN A 215 -13.58 0.87 -2.89
CA GLN A 215 -12.13 1.06 -2.76
C GLN A 215 -11.57 0.80 -1.35
N HIS A 216 -12.45 0.81 -0.33
CA HIS A 216 -12.04 0.65 1.07
C HIS A 216 -12.56 -0.65 1.71
N ASP A 217 -13.18 -1.51 0.91
CA ASP A 217 -13.94 -2.63 1.46
C ASP A 217 -13.13 -3.92 1.56
N THR A 218 -12.24 -4.19 0.61
CA THR A 218 -11.45 -5.44 0.60
C THR A 218 -9.98 -5.13 0.34
N HIS A 219 -9.12 -5.58 1.23
CA HIS A 219 -7.67 -5.49 1.14
C HIS A 219 -7.08 -6.89 1.11
N LEU A 220 -6.12 -7.13 0.23
CA LEU A 220 -5.51 -8.43 -0.01
C LEU A 220 -4.20 -8.56 0.76
N ASN A 221 -4.12 -9.53 1.66
CA ASN A 221 -2.87 -9.90 2.31
C ASN A 221 -2.46 -11.28 1.80
N VAL A 222 -1.37 -11.35 1.05
CA VAL A 222 -0.85 -12.57 0.41
C VAL A 222 0.57 -12.78 0.89
N ALA A 223 0.81 -13.87 1.62
CA ALA A 223 2.12 -14.24 2.16
C ALA A 223 2.11 -15.69 2.64
N ASP A 224 3.28 -16.26 2.81
CA ASP A 224 3.48 -17.57 3.48
C ASP A 224 3.29 -17.41 5.00
N PHE A 225 2.01 -17.41 5.45
CA PHE A 225 1.66 -17.16 6.84
C PHE A 225 2.01 -18.33 7.76
N ASP A 226 2.02 -19.56 7.28
CA ASP A 226 2.30 -20.74 8.10
C ASP A 226 3.72 -21.30 7.97
N GLY A 227 4.50 -20.78 7.03
CA GLY A 227 5.90 -21.11 6.83
C GLY A 227 6.13 -22.40 6.05
N ASP A 228 5.18 -22.82 5.21
CA ASP A 228 5.30 -24.03 4.40
C ASP A 228 5.99 -23.78 3.03
N GLY A 229 6.23 -22.51 2.70
CA GLY A 229 6.91 -22.05 1.48
C GLY A 229 5.96 -21.67 0.36
N ARG A 230 4.63 -21.67 0.60
CA ARG A 230 3.58 -21.22 -0.31
C ARG A 230 2.80 -20.09 0.35
N ALA A 231 2.23 -19.20 -0.45
CA ALA A 231 1.45 -18.10 0.08
C ALA A 231 -0.02 -18.48 0.30
N GLU A 232 -0.58 -18.08 1.44
CA GLU A 232 -2.00 -18.03 1.71
C GLU A 232 -2.55 -16.64 1.41
N VAL A 233 -3.89 -16.53 1.40
CA VAL A 233 -4.60 -15.27 1.23
C VAL A 233 -5.46 -14.99 2.46
N MET A 234 -5.19 -13.88 3.15
CA MET A 234 -5.94 -13.49 4.34
C MET A 234 -6.71 -12.20 4.10
N VAL A 235 -8.04 -12.27 4.20
CA VAL A 235 -8.94 -11.14 3.93
C VAL A 235 -10.10 -11.06 4.90
N ARG A 236 -10.75 -9.90 4.93
CA ARG A 236 -12.02 -9.70 5.62
C ARG A 236 -13.16 -10.38 4.85
N THR A 237 -13.98 -11.17 5.55
CA THR A 237 -15.16 -11.86 5.02
C THR A 237 -16.39 -11.61 5.88
N ALA A 238 -17.54 -12.08 5.45
CA ALA A 238 -18.82 -11.98 6.16
C ALA A 238 -19.69 -13.20 5.87
N ASP A 239 -20.85 -13.30 6.53
CA ASP A 239 -21.85 -14.32 6.22
C ASP A 239 -22.22 -14.30 4.72
N GLY A 240 -22.18 -15.46 4.09
CA GLY A 240 -22.49 -15.62 2.68
C GLY A 240 -21.33 -15.42 1.71
N THR A 241 -20.10 -15.17 2.19
CA THR A 241 -18.88 -15.31 1.36
C THR A 241 -18.72 -16.79 0.98
N VAL A 242 -18.38 -17.08 -0.29
CA VAL A 242 -18.21 -18.45 -0.80
C VAL A 242 -16.77 -18.66 -1.22
N ASP A 243 -16.11 -19.66 -0.65
CA ASP A 243 -14.71 -19.97 -0.94
C ASP A 243 -14.49 -20.58 -2.35
N GLY A 244 -13.24 -20.78 -2.75
CA GLY A 244 -12.86 -21.33 -4.05
C GLY A 244 -13.33 -22.78 -4.28
N GLN A 245 -13.83 -23.45 -3.25
CA GLN A 245 -14.37 -24.83 -3.32
C GLN A 245 -15.90 -24.87 -3.19
N GLY A 246 -16.57 -23.71 -3.11
CA GLY A 246 -18.02 -23.59 -3.01
C GLY A 246 -18.58 -23.70 -1.58
N ASN A 247 -17.73 -23.65 -0.55
CA ASN A 247 -18.20 -23.64 0.84
C ASN A 247 -18.55 -22.23 1.29
N VAL A 248 -19.67 -22.10 2.00
CA VAL A 248 -20.13 -20.81 2.52
C VAL A 248 -19.49 -20.52 3.87
N ILE A 249 -18.96 -19.31 4.03
CA ILE A 249 -18.42 -18.80 5.29
C ILE A 249 -19.56 -18.20 6.11
N GLY A 250 -19.56 -18.49 7.41
CA GLY A 250 -20.56 -18.01 8.35
C GLY A 250 -21.94 -18.63 8.10
N ASP A 251 -23.00 -17.85 8.29
CA ASP A 251 -24.40 -18.30 8.13
C ASP A 251 -24.90 -18.07 6.70
N ALA A 252 -25.00 -19.14 5.92
CA ALA A 252 -25.50 -19.10 4.54
C ALA A 252 -26.91 -18.51 4.41
N SER A 253 -27.76 -18.62 5.45
CA SER A 253 -29.12 -18.06 5.44
C SER A 253 -29.13 -16.53 5.58
N LYS A 254 -27.99 -15.93 5.88
CA LYS A 254 -27.80 -14.50 6.13
C LYS A 254 -27.04 -13.77 5.02
N GLY A 255 -26.70 -14.43 3.94
CA GLY A 255 -25.87 -13.89 2.86
C GLY A 255 -26.36 -12.58 2.21
N GLU A 256 -27.64 -12.21 2.39
CA GLU A 256 -28.24 -10.98 1.81
C GLU A 256 -29.03 -10.15 2.84
N THR A 257 -28.86 -10.39 4.14
CA THR A 257 -29.82 -9.90 5.14
C THR A 257 -29.35 -8.73 5.99
N TYR A 258 -28.09 -8.33 5.90
CA TYR A 258 -27.53 -7.29 6.75
C TYR A 258 -27.53 -5.91 6.13
N GLU A 259 -28.10 -5.78 4.96
CA GLU A 259 -28.28 -4.48 4.34
C GLU A 259 -29.26 -3.63 5.14
N ASN A 260 -28.87 -2.40 5.35
CA ASN A 260 -29.68 -1.45 6.07
C ASN A 260 -30.61 -0.70 5.13
N SER A 261 -31.92 -0.99 5.23
CA SER A 261 -32.95 -0.34 4.44
C SER A 261 -33.49 0.97 5.06
N TRP A 262 -32.81 1.53 6.05
CA TRP A 262 -33.40 2.56 6.89
C TRP A 262 -33.32 3.98 6.33
N ALA A 263 -32.28 4.24 5.57
CA ALA A 263 -32.10 5.49 4.87
C ALA A 263 -31.28 5.20 3.60
N ALA A 264 -31.53 5.93 2.55
CA ALA A 264 -30.85 5.76 1.27
C ALA A 264 -29.31 5.81 1.35
N LEU A 265 -28.77 6.44 2.37
CA LEU A 265 -27.32 6.51 2.62
C LEU A 265 -26.73 5.24 3.26
N ASN A 266 -27.57 4.46 3.96
CA ASN A 266 -27.13 3.24 4.67
C ASN A 266 -27.35 1.98 3.84
N ASP A 267 -28.14 2.08 2.76
CA ASP A 267 -28.40 0.94 1.89
C ASP A 267 -27.10 0.32 1.37
N GLY A 268 -27.04 -0.99 1.37
CA GLY A 268 -25.95 -1.76 0.82
C GLY A 268 -24.71 -1.85 1.69
N LYS A 269 -24.76 -1.44 2.96
CA LYS A 269 -23.66 -1.59 3.92
C LYS A 269 -24.01 -2.60 5.00
N ASN A 270 -23.08 -3.50 5.29
CA ASN A 270 -23.21 -4.45 6.40
C ASN A 270 -22.82 -3.79 7.72
N LEU A 271 -23.77 -3.10 8.36
CA LEU A 271 -23.55 -2.41 9.64
C LEU A 271 -24.02 -3.21 10.86
N GLN A 272 -24.63 -4.38 10.66
CA GLN A 272 -25.29 -5.17 11.70
C GLN A 272 -24.88 -6.63 11.75
N GLY A 273 -24.34 -7.16 10.66
CA GLY A 273 -23.87 -8.55 10.57
C GLY A 273 -22.44 -8.71 11.09
N PRO A 274 -22.07 -9.93 11.46
CA PRO A 274 -20.69 -10.22 11.85
C PRO A 274 -19.74 -10.03 10.68
N LEU A 275 -18.51 -9.67 11.02
CA LEU A 275 -17.36 -9.63 10.11
C LEU A 275 -16.33 -10.64 10.60
N TYR A 276 -15.62 -11.25 9.67
CA TYR A 276 -14.61 -12.26 9.95
C TYR A 276 -13.28 -11.92 9.29
N VAL A 277 -12.21 -12.53 9.77
CA VAL A 277 -10.95 -12.71 9.06
C VAL A 277 -10.89 -14.16 8.64
N THR A 278 -10.70 -14.43 7.36
CA THR A 278 -10.55 -15.77 6.81
C THR A 278 -9.19 -15.92 6.15
N CYS A 279 -8.49 -17.00 6.45
CA CYS A 279 -7.31 -17.44 5.75
C CYS A 279 -7.70 -18.49 4.71
N PHE A 280 -7.33 -18.26 3.45
CA PHE A 280 -7.60 -19.15 2.33
C PHE A 280 -6.30 -19.81 1.86
N ASP A 281 -6.37 -21.07 1.54
CA ASP A 281 -5.32 -21.83 0.86
C ASP A 281 -5.01 -21.21 -0.50
N GLY A 282 -3.74 -20.93 -0.75
CA GLY A 282 -3.32 -20.22 -1.96
C GLY A 282 -3.60 -20.97 -3.25
N GLU A 283 -3.37 -22.28 -3.27
CA GLU A 283 -3.52 -23.11 -4.47
C GLU A 283 -5.00 -23.32 -4.85
N THR A 284 -5.89 -23.45 -3.86
CA THR A 284 -7.26 -23.90 -4.11
C THR A 284 -8.34 -22.87 -3.78
N GLY A 285 -8.01 -21.80 -3.08
CA GLY A 285 -8.96 -20.81 -2.57
C GLY A 285 -9.88 -21.33 -1.47
N LYS A 286 -9.58 -22.52 -0.89
CA LYS A 286 -10.36 -23.11 0.19
C LYS A 286 -10.16 -22.35 1.50
N ALA A 287 -11.23 -22.06 2.22
CA ALA A 287 -11.12 -21.52 3.58
C ALA A 287 -10.46 -22.53 4.53
N LEU A 288 -9.33 -22.15 5.12
CA LEU A 288 -8.59 -22.96 6.08
C LEU A 288 -9.07 -22.75 7.50
N ASP A 289 -9.25 -21.48 7.89
CA ASP A 289 -9.80 -21.09 9.19
C ASP A 289 -10.45 -19.70 9.10
N THR A 290 -11.41 -19.46 10.00
CA THR A 290 -12.16 -18.20 10.08
C THR A 290 -12.39 -17.84 11.54
N ILE A 291 -12.05 -16.57 11.90
CA ILE A 291 -12.30 -16.02 13.24
C ILE A 291 -12.92 -14.63 13.14
N ASP A 292 -13.39 -14.10 14.26
CA ASP A 292 -13.98 -12.77 14.31
C ASP A 292 -12.98 -11.67 13.90
N TYR A 293 -13.49 -10.73 13.10
CA TYR A 293 -12.79 -9.48 12.76
C TYR A 293 -12.79 -8.53 13.97
N PHE A 294 -11.74 -7.75 14.15
CA PHE A 294 -11.67 -6.74 15.20
C PHE A 294 -11.35 -5.33 14.64
N PRO A 295 -12.03 -4.26 15.10
CA PRO A 295 -13.26 -4.31 15.89
C PRO A 295 -14.46 -4.72 15.05
N ASN A 296 -15.27 -5.65 15.56
CA ASN A 296 -16.43 -6.17 14.85
C ASN A 296 -17.61 -5.18 14.87
N ASN A 297 -18.64 -5.45 14.08
CA ASN A 297 -19.93 -4.78 14.18
C ASN A 297 -20.63 -5.11 15.49
N THR A 298 -21.53 -4.22 15.92
CA THR A 298 -22.49 -4.54 16.98
C THR A 298 -23.63 -5.34 16.36
N VAL A 299 -23.52 -6.67 16.42
CA VAL A 299 -24.44 -7.57 15.73
C VAL A 299 -25.89 -7.33 16.14
N GLY A 300 -26.78 -7.22 15.14
CA GLY A 300 -28.20 -6.97 15.34
C GLY A 300 -28.58 -5.54 15.75
N SER A 301 -27.66 -4.58 15.65
CA SER A 301 -27.89 -3.20 16.04
C SER A 301 -27.21 -2.23 15.07
N ASN A 302 -27.80 -1.03 14.88
CA ASN A 302 -27.19 0.06 14.13
C ASN A 302 -26.13 0.84 14.92
N ALA A 303 -25.76 0.39 16.10
CA ALA A 303 -24.79 1.09 16.94
C ALA A 303 -23.38 1.18 16.32
N THR A 304 -23.06 0.32 15.35
CA THR A 304 -21.73 0.30 14.69
C THR A 304 -21.37 1.67 14.12
N SER A 305 -22.17 2.22 13.21
CA SER A 305 -21.87 3.53 12.60
C SER A 305 -21.78 4.64 13.63
N LEU A 306 -22.67 4.65 14.63
CA LEU A 306 -22.66 5.66 15.69
C LEU A 306 -21.39 5.60 16.54
N THR A 307 -20.85 4.42 16.80
CA THR A 307 -19.57 4.26 17.54
C THR A 307 -18.37 4.74 16.74
N PHE A 308 -18.45 4.73 15.40
CA PHE A 308 -17.42 5.28 14.53
C PHE A 308 -17.61 6.76 14.18
N GLY A 309 -18.69 7.37 14.65
CA GLY A 309 -18.89 8.82 14.61
C GLY A 309 -19.74 9.35 13.47
N ASP A 310 -20.54 8.49 12.82
CA ASP A 310 -21.59 8.90 11.90
C ASP A 310 -22.84 7.99 12.03
N ASP A 311 -23.86 8.22 11.20
CA ASP A 311 -25.13 7.48 11.22
C ASP A 311 -25.39 6.67 9.94
N PHE A 312 -24.44 6.65 9.01
CA PHE A 312 -24.60 6.04 7.68
C PHE A 312 -23.47 5.13 7.23
N GLY A 313 -22.48 4.85 8.10
CA GLY A 313 -21.42 3.88 7.87
C GLY A 313 -20.23 4.38 7.06
N ASN A 314 -20.11 5.67 6.74
CA ASN A 314 -18.91 6.16 6.07
C ASN A 314 -17.65 5.99 6.93
N ARG A 315 -17.76 6.23 8.24
CA ARG A 315 -16.64 6.12 9.18
C ARG A 315 -16.31 4.68 9.54
N SER A 316 -17.32 3.82 9.65
CA SER A 316 -17.14 2.42 10.00
C SER A 316 -16.73 1.52 8.83
N GLU A 317 -17.03 1.92 7.59
CA GLU A 317 -16.65 1.16 6.40
C GLU A 317 -15.34 1.66 5.79
N ARG A 318 -14.38 1.96 6.64
CA ARG A 318 -13.04 2.40 6.29
C ARG A 318 -12.04 1.39 6.84
N TYR A 319 -11.57 0.52 5.96
CA TYR A 319 -10.67 -0.58 6.29
C TYR A 319 -9.30 -0.34 5.65
N ASN A 320 -8.28 -0.88 6.27
CA ASN A 320 -6.92 -0.99 5.73
C ASN A 320 -6.30 -2.29 6.20
N SER A 321 -5.30 -2.79 5.50
CA SER A 321 -4.46 -3.88 5.99
C SER A 321 -3.04 -3.81 5.46
N THR A 322 -2.13 -4.45 6.16
CA THR A 322 -0.74 -4.66 5.76
C THR A 322 -0.25 -6.01 6.29
N ILE A 323 0.88 -6.45 5.79
CA ILE A 323 1.61 -7.61 6.29
C ILE A 323 2.78 -7.10 7.12
N ALA A 324 2.97 -7.68 8.31
CA ALA A 324 4.05 -7.32 9.22
C ALA A 324 4.65 -8.56 9.88
N TYR A 325 5.95 -8.57 10.06
CA TYR A 325 6.67 -9.61 10.81
C TYR A 325 6.73 -9.23 12.30
N ILE A 326 5.57 -9.22 12.97
CA ILE A 326 5.45 -8.77 14.36
C ILE A 326 6.18 -9.66 15.37
N ASP A 327 6.49 -10.90 15.02
CA ASP A 327 7.33 -11.80 15.80
C ASP A 327 8.78 -11.90 15.27
N GLY A 328 9.08 -11.17 14.17
CA GLY A 328 10.36 -11.17 13.48
C GLY A 328 10.60 -12.40 12.60
N GLN A 329 9.71 -13.37 12.62
CA GLN A 329 9.90 -14.64 11.89
C GLN A 329 8.78 -14.92 10.88
N SER A 330 7.52 -14.86 11.29
CA SER A 330 6.38 -15.22 10.45
C SER A 330 5.56 -13.98 10.09
N PRO A 331 5.09 -13.86 8.84
CA PRO A 331 4.19 -12.77 8.49
C PRO A 331 2.88 -12.89 9.28
N SER A 332 2.32 -11.75 9.61
CA SER A 332 0.99 -11.59 10.21
C SER A 332 0.22 -10.57 9.41
N ALA A 333 -1.08 -10.76 9.23
CA ALA A 333 -1.94 -9.75 8.62
C ALA A 333 -2.41 -8.77 9.71
N VAL A 334 -2.14 -7.49 9.51
CA VAL A 334 -2.62 -6.43 10.39
C VAL A 334 -3.79 -5.72 9.70
N PHE A 335 -4.96 -5.78 10.31
CA PHE A 335 -6.15 -5.10 9.83
C PHE A 335 -6.45 -3.90 10.71
N ALA A 336 -6.79 -2.76 10.07
CA ALA A 336 -7.23 -1.56 10.75
C ALA A 336 -8.60 -1.12 10.24
N ARG A 337 -9.39 -0.47 11.09
CA ARG A 337 -10.73 0.01 10.78
C ARG A 337 -10.97 1.37 11.41
N GLY A 338 -11.42 2.33 10.60
CA GLY A 338 -11.72 3.69 11.03
C GLY A 338 -10.47 4.55 11.19
N TYR A 339 -10.45 5.69 10.52
CA TYR A 339 -9.31 6.61 10.56
C TYR A 339 -9.71 8.08 10.63
N TYR A 340 -11.02 8.35 10.74
CA TYR A 340 -11.54 9.69 10.88
C TYR A 340 -12.01 10.00 12.29
N PHE A 341 -12.04 11.28 12.64
CA PHE A 341 -12.91 11.77 13.69
C PHE A 341 -14.39 11.60 13.35
N GLY A 342 -15.25 11.70 14.35
CA GLY A 342 -16.69 11.76 14.14
C GLY A 342 -17.11 12.98 13.31
N LYS A 343 -18.25 12.87 12.64
CA LYS A 343 -18.78 13.94 11.79
C LYS A 343 -19.35 15.10 12.62
N GLY A 344 -18.58 16.19 12.68
CA GLY A 344 -18.99 17.47 13.27
C GLY A 344 -18.74 17.60 14.77
N ILE A 345 -18.77 18.85 15.24
CA ILE A 345 -18.49 19.26 16.65
C ILE A 345 -19.44 18.59 17.66
N SER A 346 -20.64 18.22 17.24
CA SER A 346 -21.65 17.59 18.11
C SER A 346 -21.48 16.09 18.29
N ASN A 347 -20.59 15.44 17.54
CA ASN A 347 -20.29 14.02 17.66
C ASN A 347 -18.78 13.78 17.57
N PRO A 348 -18.04 14.04 18.65
CA PRO A 348 -16.59 13.82 18.72
C PRO A 348 -16.22 12.32 18.74
N ASN A 349 -17.23 11.43 18.73
CA ASN A 349 -17.04 10.00 18.81
C ASN A 349 -16.55 9.48 17.43
N GLY A 350 -15.25 9.43 17.22
CA GLY A 350 -14.65 8.57 16.21
C GLY A 350 -14.21 7.26 16.84
N ARG A 351 -13.82 6.30 16.03
CA ARG A 351 -13.20 5.06 16.49
C ARG A 351 -12.13 4.65 15.51
N THR A 352 -10.99 4.30 16.04
CA THR A 352 -9.89 3.64 15.32
C THR A 352 -9.62 2.34 16.03
N GLY A 353 -9.67 1.23 15.31
CA GLY A 353 -9.33 -0.08 15.83
C GLY A 353 -8.39 -0.80 14.89
N ALA A 354 -7.52 -1.64 15.45
CA ALA A 354 -6.62 -2.49 14.69
C ALA A 354 -6.38 -3.81 15.42
N ALA A 355 -6.03 -4.86 14.66
CA ALA A 355 -5.59 -6.13 15.23
C ALA A 355 -4.65 -6.84 14.28
N ALA A 356 -3.67 -7.56 14.84
CA ALA A 356 -2.79 -8.45 14.09
C ALA A 356 -3.25 -9.89 14.22
N TYR A 357 -3.20 -10.61 13.12
CA TYR A 357 -3.60 -12.00 13.02
C TYR A 357 -2.46 -12.84 12.43
N SER A 358 -2.10 -13.90 13.14
CA SER A 358 -1.20 -14.95 12.64
C SER A 358 -1.99 -16.18 12.20
N PHE A 359 -1.41 -16.96 11.30
CA PHE A 359 -1.93 -18.28 10.92
C PHE A 359 -0.85 -19.32 11.16
N LYS A 360 -1.06 -20.22 12.11
CA LYS A 360 -0.07 -21.23 12.51
C LYS A 360 -0.76 -22.55 12.81
N ASN A 361 -0.19 -23.64 12.32
CA ASN A 361 -0.74 -24.98 12.53
C ASN A 361 -2.20 -25.13 12.07
N GLY A 362 -2.57 -24.47 10.95
CA GLY A 362 -3.91 -24.48 10.39
C GLY A 362 -4.95 -23.67 11.19
N LYS A 363 -4.50 -22.74 12.05
CA LYS A 363 -5.37 -21.92 12.90
C LYS A 363 -4.99 -20.45 12.89
N LEU A 364 -6.01 -19.60 12.73
CA LEU A 364 -5.92 -18.18 12.94
C LEU A 364 -5.87 -17.86 14.44
N LYS A 365 -5.09 -16.87 14.77
CA LYS A 365 -5.03 -16.31 16.12
C LYS A 365 -4.89 -14.80 16.04
N MET A 366 -5.70 -14.07 16.79
CA MET A 366 -5.50 -12.64 17.03
C MET A 366 -4.37 -12.49 18.07
N GLU A 367 -3.25 -11.91 17.66
CA GLU A 367 -2.07 -11.75 18.51
C GLU A 367 -2.21 -10.55 19.45
N TRP A 368 -2.69 -9.43 18.94
CA TRP A 368 -3.00 -8.24 19.72
C TRP A 368 -4.16 -7.46 19.07
N SER A 369 -4.74 -6.55 19.84
CA SER A 369 -5.74 -5.61 19.36
C SER A 369 -5.58 -4.24 20.01
N PHE A 370 -5.91 -3.20 19.27
CA PHE A 370 -5.94 -1.79 19.70
C PHE A 370 -7.31 -1.20 19.40
N ASP A 371 -7.87 -0.44 20.34
CA ASP A 371 -9.19 0.18 20.18
C ASP A 371 -9.26 1.52 20.91
N THR A 372 -9.57 2.58 20.20
CA THR A 372 -9.78 3.91 20.81
C THR A 372 -11.10 4.02 21.61
N ALA A 373 -12.00 3.03 21.52
CA ALA A 373 -13.13 2.93 22.44
C ALA A 373 -12.70 2.60 23.88
N GLU A 374 -11.50 2.07 24.09
CA GLU A 374 -10.91 1.90 25.39
C GLU A 374 -10.41 3.25 25.94
N SER A 375 -10.71 3.56 27.20
CA SER A 375 -10.39 4.87 27.81
C SER A 375 -8.91 5.24 27.75
N LYS A 376 -8.00 4.24 27.81
CA LYS A 376 -6.55 4.46 27.70
C LYS A 376 -6.10 4.91 26.30
N ASN A 377 -6.89 4.61 25.28
CA ASN A 377 -6.54 4.84 23.88
C ASN A 377 -7.37 5.95 23.22
N ASN A 378 -8.34 6.56 23.91
CA ASN A 378 -9.28 7.50 23.32
C ASN A 378 -8.62 8.79 22.77
N GLY A 379 -7.41 9.12 23.22
CA GLY A 379 -6.61 10.23 22.68
C GLY A 379 -6.09 10.02 21.25
N TYR A 380 -6.20 8.82 20.71
CA TYR A 380 -5.69 8.49 19.37
C TYR A 380 -6.80 8.38 18.30
N ILE A 381 -8.02 8.82 18.62
CA ILE A 381 -9.11 8.89 17.64
C ILE A 381 -8.71 9.79 16.47
N GLY A 382 -9.02 9.37 15.23
CA GLY A 382 -8.82 10.19 14.02
C GLY A 382 -7.37 10.31 13.54
N GLN A 383 -6.45 9.51 14.08
CA GLN A 383 -5.04 9.58 13.71
C GLN A 383 -4.63 8.63 12.58
N GLY A 384 -5.59 7.90 12.00
CA GLY A 384 -5.33 6.96 10.90
C GLY A 384 -5.29 7.62 9.53
N ASN A 385 -4.83 6.86 8.53
CA ASN A 385 -4.65 7.28 7.15
C ASN A 385 -5.39 6.36 6.17
N HIS A 386 -5.45 6.72 4.89
CA HIS A 386 -5.91 5.82 3.82
C HIS A 386 -4.92 4.69 3.50
N GLN A 387 -3.74 4.74 4.05
CA GLN A 387 -2.70 3.73 3.93
C GLN A 387 -2.29 3.20 5.30
N ILE A 388 -1.69 2.01 5.31
CA ILE A 388 -1.03 1.38 6.44
C ILE A 388 0.22 0.69 5.91
N GLU A 389 1.34 0.87 6.60
CA GLU A 389 2.63 0.29 6.23
C GLU A 389 3.28 -0.36 7.45
N ALA A 390 4.27 -1.22 7.22
CA ALA A 390 5.01 -1.88 8.28
C ALA A 390 6.50 -1.94 7.97
N GLY A 391 7.33 -1.92 9.00
CA GLY A 391 8.77 -2.08 8.88
C GLY A 391 9.46 -2.01 10.22
N ASP A 392 10.59 -2.71 10.35
CA ASP A 392 11.49 -2.70 11.51
C ASP A 392 12.24 -1.35 11.54
N VAL A 393 11.81 -0.44 12.40
CA VAL A 393 12.39 0.91 12.50
C VAL A 393 13.25 1.11 13.74
N ASP A 394 13.23 0.18 14.67
CA ASP A 394 14.05 0.27 15.87
C ASP A 394 15.21 -0.74 15.91
N GLY A 395 15.23 -1.69 14.95
CA GLY A 395 16.29 -2.65 14.73
C GLY A 395 16.21 -3.87 15.63
N ASP A 396 15.02 -4.18 16.16
CA ASP A 396 14.81 -5.37 17.00
C ASP A 396 14.49 -6.64 16.19
N GLY A 397 14.33 -6.49 14.87
CA GLY A 397 14.04 -7.55 13.91
C GLY A 397 12.55 -7.82 13.72
N LYS A 398 11.66 -7.04 14.34
CA LYS A 398 10.22 -7.11 14.20
C LYS A 398 9.70 -5.83 13.57
N ASP A 399 8.53 -5.90 12.97
CA ASP A 399 7.99 -4.75 12.25
C ASP A 399 7.03 -3.94 13.13
N GLU A 400 7.22 -2.61 13.14
CA GLU A 400 6.27 -1.61 13.63
C GLU A 400 5.25 -1.31 12.56
N ILE A 401 4.07 -0.83 12.97
CA ILE A 401 2.93 -0.57 12.10
C ILE A 401 2.60 0.91 12.06
N PHE A 402 2.66 1.50 10.89
CA PHE A 402 2.40 2.91 10.60
C PHE A 402 0.98 3.10 10.09
N TYR A 403 0.16 3.84 10.84
CA TYR A 403 -1.22 4.12 10.47
C TYR A 403 -1.53 5.61 10.53
N GLY A 404 -0.92 6.37 9.64
CA GLY A 404 -1.10 7.81 9.58
C GLY A 404 -0.27 8.56 10.63
N ALA A 405 -0.92 9.28 11.52
CA ALA A 405 -0.24 9.99 12.61
C ALA A 405 0.06 9.10 13.82
N LEU A 406 -0.39 7.87 13.82
CA LEU A 406 -0.26 6.88 14.88
C LEU A 406 0.63 5.73 14.40
N THR A 407 1.58 5.33 15.22
CA THR A 407 2.43 4.15 15.01
C THR A 407 2.33 3.21 16.19
N TRP A 408 2.10 1.93 15.90
CA TRP A 408 2.13 0.87 16.89
C TRP A 408 3.45 0.12 16.83
N ASP A 409 3.94 -0.25 17.99
CA ASP A 409 4.99 -1.23 18.17
C ASP A 409 4.49 -2.63 17.74
N ASN A 410 5.39 -3.57 17.50
CA ASN A 410 5.10 -4.94 17.09
C ASN A 410 4.08 -5.67 18.00
N ASP A 411 3.95 -5.27 19.26
CA ASP A 411 3.02 -5.84 20.24
C ASP A 411 1.65 -5.12 20.31
N GLY A 412 1.43 -4.12 19.46
CA GLY A 412 0.21 -3.31 19.41
C GLY A 412 0.15 -2.16 20.42
N SER A 413 1.19 -1.95 21.22
CA SER A 413 1.32 -0.75 22.03
C SER A 413 1.65 0.46 21.15
N VAL A 414 1.29 1.67 21.62
CA VAL A 414 1.60 2.89 20.86
C VAL A 414 3.08 3.21 20.99
N LEU A 415 3.82 3.19 19.89
CA LEU A 415 5.21 3.61 19.86
C LEU A 415 5.29 5.14 19.95
N TRP A 416 4.57 5.84 19.07
CA TRP A 416 4.42 7.28 19.10
C TRP A 416 3.18 7.75 18.30
N CYS A 417 2.79 9.02 18.51
CA CYS A 417 1.75 9.67 17.74
C CYS A 417 2.12 11.13 17.49
N THR A 418 2.06 11.58 16.22
CA THR A 418 2.36 12.97 15.86
C THR A 418 1.16 13.89 16.00
N TYR A 419 -0.04 13.36 16.18
CA TYR A 419 -1.31 14.10 16.26
C TYR A 419 -1.58 15.00 15.04
N GLN A 420 -1.04 14.64 13.87
CA GLN A 420 -1.31 15.34 12.62
C GLN A 420 -2.64 14.92 11.99
N GLU A 421 -3.44 14.18 12.71
CA GLU A 421 -4.75 13.69 12.27
C GLU A 421 -4.70 12.86 10.98
N HIS A 422 -5.85 12.79 10.32
CA HIS A 422 -6.03 12.04 9.09
C HIS A 422 -5.16 12.57 7.94
N GLY A 423 -4.90 11.72 6.97
CA GLY A 423 -4.24 12.03 5.70
C GLY A 423 -4.38 10.88 4.70
N ASP A 424 -4.06 11.14 3.43
CA ASP A 424 -4.32 10.21 2.35
C ASP A 424 -3.11 9.40 1.91
N ALA A 425 -1.91 9.94 2.07
CA ALA A 425 -0.69 9.32 1.57
C ALA A 425 0.41 9.29 2.62
N MET A 426 1.18 8.23 2.62
CA MET A 426 2.38 8.09 3.42
C MET A 426 3.37 7.14 2.73
N HIS A 427 4.64 7.24 3.09
CA HIS A 427 5.71 6.37 2.59
C HIS A 427 6.76 6.17 3.67
N LEU A 428 7.07 4.91 3.94
CA LEU A 428 8.17 4.49 4.81
C LEU A 428 9.36 4.06 3.94
N GLY A 429 10.57 4.53 4.25
CA GLY A 429 11.76 4.13 3.51
C GLY A 429 13.03 4.86 3.98
N ASP A 430 14.16 4.40 3.52
CA ASP A 430 15.45 5.07 3.64
C ASP A 430 15.61 6.08 2.48
N PHE A 431 15.15 7.30 2.69
CA PHE A 431 15.19 8.37 1.67
C PHE A 431 16.46 9.22 1.78
N ASP A 432 17.03 9.31 2.97
CA ASP A 432 18.26 10.07 3.25
C ASP A 432 19.33 9.16 3.87
N PRO A 433 20.18 8.51 3.05
CA PRO A 433 21.18 7.56 3.54
C PRO A 433 22.27 8.20 4.41
N THR A 434 22.22 9.51 4.63
CA THR A 434 23.11 10.21 5.59
C THR A 434 22.55 10.20 7.00
N LYS A 435 21.29 9.82 7.18
CA LYS A 435 20.62 9.64 8.47
C LYS A 435 20.58 8.17 8.83
N GLU A 436 20.59 7.89 10.11
CA GLU A 436 20.43 6.53 10.60
C GLU A 436 18.95 6.14 10.66
N GLY A 437 18.61 4.96 10.12
CA GLY A 437 17.27 4.39 10.15
C GLY A 437 16.41 4.77 8.96
N LEU A 438 15.11 4.59 9.09
CA LEU A 438 14.13 4.90 8.06
C LEU A 438 13.49 6.26 8.31
N GLU A 439 13.05 6.91 7.25
CA GLU A 439 12.19 8.09 7.30
C GLU A 439 10.75 7.71 6.99
N TRP A 440 9.84 8.53 7.47
CA TRP A 440 8.43 8.42 7.20
C TRP A 440 7.87 9.75 6.70
N LEU A 441 7.33 9.74 5.49
CA LEU A 441 6.63 10.86 4.88
C LEU A 441 5.14 10.69 5.05
N LYS A 442 4.44 11.76 5.45
CA LYS A 442 2.99 11.81 5.56
C LYS A 442 2.42 13.07 4.91
N ALA A 443 1.38 12.89 4.07
CA ALA A 443 0.45 13.97 3.76
C ALA A 443 -0.60 14.07 4.89
N TYR A 444 -0.97 15.29 5.27
CA TYR A 444 -2.04 15.55 6.23
C TYR A 444 -3.08 16.51 5.64
N GLU A 445 -4.35 16.19 5.85
CA GLU A 445 -5.47 16.86 5.20
C GLU A 445 -6.18 17.87 6.07
N ASP A 446 -6.31 17.58 7.34
CA ASP A 446 -7.23 18.33 8.19
C ASP A 446 -6.64 18.52 9.58
N TYR A 447 -6.34 19.76 9.86
CA TYR A 447 -6.05 20.25 11.19
C TYR A 447 -7.29 20.94 11.71
N SER A 448 -8.21 20.23 12.36
CA SER A 448 -9.33 20.92 12.95
C SER A 448 -8.90 21.61 14.24
N ALA A 449 -9.16 22.90 14.32
CA ALA A 449 -9.00 23.66 15.57
C ALA A 449 -9.96 23.22 16.68
N ASP A 450 -10.86 22.29 16.40
CA ASP A 450 -11.78 21.68 17.36
C ASP A 450 -11.10 20.67 18.28
N SER A 451 -9.79 20.40 18.05
CA SER A 451 -8.92 19.66 18.98
C SER A 451 -8.79 20.31 20.39
N GLU A 452 -9.25 21.54 20.58
CA GLU A 452 -9.38 22.13 21.94
C GLU A 452 -10.31 21.34 22.87
N VAL A 453 -11.17 20.48 22.32
CA VAL A 453 -12.08 19.63 23.11
C VAL A 453 -11.36 18.41 23.69
N PHE A 454 -10.22 18.02 23.14
CA PHE A 454 -9.42 16.93 23.66
C PHE A 454 -8.37 17.47 24.62
N ASP A 455 -8.64 17.35 25.91
CA ASP A 455 -7.62 17.48 26.97
C ASP A 455 -6.62 16.31 26.76
N LEU A 456 -5.63 16.54 25.88
CA LEU A 456 -4.60 15.57 25.48
C LEU A 456 -3.66 15.29 26.65
N LYS A 457 -4.19 14.76 27.74
CA LYS A 457 -3.44 14.14 28.84
C LYS A 457 -3.12 12.68 28.49
N GLY A 458 -2.70 12.44 27.24
CA GLY A 458 -2.16 11.14 26.84
C GLY A 458 -0.69 11.00 27.24
N PRO A 459 -0.22 9.78 27.45
CA PRO A 459 1.18 9.54 27.76
C PRO A 459 2.04 9.79 26.52
N GLN A 460 3.03 10.65 26.68
CA GLN A 460 4.19 10.83 25.81
C GLN A 460 3.90 11.37 24.41
N LEU A 461 3.64 12.64 24.32
CA LEU A 461 4.06 13.42 23.15
C LEU A 461 5.56 13.19 22.93
N SER A 462 6.00 13.01 21.67
CA SER A 462 7.41 13.15 21.34
C SER A 462 7.93 14.40 22.06
N PRO A 463 9.10 14.37 22.71
CA PRO A 463 9.64 15.52 23.45
C PRO A 463 9.76 16.78 22.59
N TYR A 464 9.64 16.67 21.27
CA TYR A 464 9.71 17.75 20.29
C TYR A 464 8.34 18.31 19.88
N ILE A 465 7.25 17.57 20.12
CA ILE A 465 5.88 18.05 19.96
C ILE A 465 5.32 18.29 21.35
N THR A 466 5.60 19.43 21.90
CA THR A 466 4.77 19.86 23.03
C THR A 466 3.38 20.09 22.46
N SER A 467 2.34 19.53 23.12
CA SER A 467 0.91 19.68 22.82
C SER A 467 0.49 21.12 22.46
N ASN A 468 1.34 22.01 22.71
CA ASN A 468 1.20 23.44 22.56
C ASN A 468 1.78 24.03 21.25
N THR A 469 2.60 23.34 20.50
CA THR A 469 3.28 24.00 19.37
C THR A 469 2.47 23.88 18.09
N ILE A 470 1.90 22.73 17.80
CA ILE A 470 1.07 22.53 16.61
C ILE A 470 -0.33 23.09 16.86
N PHE A 471 -0.92 22.79 18.01
CA PHE A 471 -2.27 23.28 18.37
C PHE A 471 -2.29 24.77 18.79
N LYS A 472 -1.23 25.32 19.38
CA LYS A 472 -1.14 26.76 19.64
C LYS A 472 -0.99 27.61 18.36
N ASN A 473 -0.46 27.06 17.31
CA ASN A 473 -0.41 27.80 16.03
C ASN A 473 -1.79 27.97 15.41
N SER A 474 -2.70 26.99 15.54
CA SER A 474 -4.09 27.14 15.11
C SER A 474 -4.89 28.10 16.02
N ALA A 475 -4.72 28.00 17.34
CA ALA A 475 -5.34 28.96 18.29
C ALA A 475 -4.71 30.37 18.18
N ALA A 476 -3.40 30.48 17.96
CA ALA A 476 -2.73 31.75 17.72
C ALA A 476 -3.06 32.38 16.37
N ALA A 477 -3.27 31.57 15.33
CA ALA A 477 -3.75 32.06 14.02
C ALA A 477 -5.20 32.54 14.11
N ALA A 478 -6.06 31.85 14.84
CA ALA A 478 -7.45 32.30 15.11
C ALA A 478 -7.46 33.59 15.95
N ALA A 479 -6.57 33.72 16.96
CA ALA A 479 -6.45 34.92 17.79
C ALA A 479 -5.86 36.13 17.04
N GLN A 480 -5.17 35.94 15.92
CA GLN A 480 -4.60 37.00 15.08
C GLN A 480 -5.52 37.45 13.94
N GLY A 481 -6.78 36.99 13.90
CA GLY A 481 -7.75 37.39 12.90
C GLY A 481 -7.46 36.82 11.49
N ALA A 482 -6.72 35.72 11.41
CA ALA A 482 -6.66 34.93 10.19
C ALA A 482 -8.07 34.53 9.77
N PRO A 483 -8.41 34.52 8.49
CA PRO A 483 -9.72 34.08 8.03
C PRO A 483 -10.01 32.71 8.63
N ASN A 484 -11.27 32.39 8.89
CA ASN A 484 -11.80 31.18 9.56
C ASN A 484 -11.43 29.85 8.89
N ASP A 485 -10.30 29.77 8.22
CA ASP A 485 -9.75 28.59 7.59
C ASP A 485 -8.97 27.80 8.67
N ARG A 486 -9.70 26.92 9.34
CA ARG A 486 -9.23 26.13 10.50
C ARG A 486 -8.50 24.86 10.06
N HIS A 487 -8.29 24.68 8.76
CA HIS A 487 -7.68 23.49 8.21
C HIS A 487 -6.25 23.79 7.80
N GLN A 488 -5.31 22.99 8.25
CA GLN A 488 -3.94 23.00 7.75
C GLN A 488 -3.72 21.71 6.95
N TRP A 489 -3.18 21.88 5.77
CA TRP A 489 -2.79 20.79 4.89
C TRP A 489 -1.29 20.84 4.66
N GLY A 490 -0.71 19.72 4.29
CA GLY A 490 0.70 19.72 3.93
C GLY A 490 1.32 18.34 3.88
N ILE A 491 2.63 18.35 3.91
CA ILE A 491 3.48 17.16 3.99
C ILE A 491 4.50 17.32 5.10
N SER A 492 4.85 16.22 5.72
CA SER A 492 5.90 16.16 6.74
C SER A 492 6.78 14.94 6.53
N LEU A 493 8.07 15.08 6.82
CA LEU A 493 9.04 14.00 6.88
C LEU A 493 9.57 13.87 8.30
N GLN A 494 9.58 12.65 8.82
CA GLN A 494 9.96 12.35 10.19
C GLN A 494 10.95 11.19 10.25
N ASN A 495 11.64 11.10 11.37
CA ASN A 495 12.31 9.87 11.78
C ASN A 495 11.26 8.79 12.12
N ALA A 496 11.32 7.64 11.45
CA ALA A 496 10.31 6.59 11.60
C ALA A 496 10.33 5.94 12.99
N LYS A 497 11.52 5.85 13.64
CA LYS A 497 11.66 5.30 14.99
C LYS A 497 11.10 6.19 16.07
N THR A 498 11.25 7.51 15.94
CA THR A 498 10.98 8.46 17.04
C THR A 498 9.79 9.37 16.79
N GLY A 499 9.32 9.50 15.54
CA GLY A 499 8.33 10.49 15.13
C GLY A 499 8.85 11.93 15.10
N GLU A 500 10.16 12.16 15.28
CA GLU A 500 10.77 13.48 15.23
C GLU A 500 10.70 14.07 13.82
N PHE A 501 10.23 15.32 13.70
CA PHE A 501 10.12 15.99 12.42
C PHE A 501 11.47 16.44 11.88
N TYR A 502 11.79 16.03 10.67
CA TYR A 502 12.88 16.57 9.88
C TYR A 502 12.43 17.79 9.09
N GLN A 503 11.26 17.70 8.46
CA GLN A 503 10.71 18.77 7.63
C GLN A 503 9.18 18.81 7.76
N ILE A 504 8.60 20.02 7.71
CA ILE A 504 7.16 20.25 7.62
C ILE A 504 6.93 21.36 6.59
N HIS A 505 6.10 21.08 5.60
CA HIS A 505 5.73 22.05 4.56
C HIS A 505 4.21 22.14 4.45
N ASN A 506 3.68 23.31 4.78
CA ASN A 506 2.24 23.57 4.70
C ASN A 506 1.78 23.66 3.25
N GLY A 507 0.65 23.05 2.95
CA GLY A 507 -0.04 23.15 1.67
C GLY A 507 -0.96 24.36 1.61
N LEU A 508 -1.42 24.69 0.40
CA LEU A 508 -2.38 25.76 0.15
C LEU A 508 -3.83 25.28 0.17
N LYS A 509 -4.04 23.98 0.11
CA LYS A 509 -5.33 23.29 0.10
C LYS A 509 -5.09 21.83 0.43
N ASP A 510 -6.16 21.06 0.53
CA ASP A 510 -6.16 19.62 0.70
C ASP A 510 -4.99 18.93 -0.05
N THR A 511 -4.13 18.24 0.72
CA THR A 511 -2.92 17.56 0.23
C THR A 511 -3.16 16.05 0.25
N GLY A 512 -4.12 15.60 -0.55
CA GLY A 512 -4.56 14.23 -0.60
C GLY A 512 -3.53 13.23 -1.17
N ARG A 513 -2.41 13.70 -1.73
CA ARG A 513 -1.34 12.82 -2.26
C ARG A 513 0.02 13.46 -2.03
N ALA A 514 0.99 12.61 -1.68
CA ALA A 514 2.39 13.03 -1.53
C ALA A 514 3.33 11.98 -2.09
N MET A 515 4.51 12.42 -2.46
CA MET A 515 5.59 11.56 -2.95
C MET A 515 6.93 12.04 -2.42
N ILE A 516 7.85 11.10 -2.28
CA ILE A 516 9.26 11.34 -2.01
C ILE A 516 10.07 10.39 -2.89
N ALA A 517 11.07 10.89 -3.56
CA ALA A 517 11.93 10.09 -4.44
C ALA A 517 13.26 10.77 -4.73
N ASN A 518 14.29 9.96 -4.97
CA ASN A 518 15.50 10.45 -5.60
C ASN A 518 15.24 10.61 -7.10
N ILE A 519 15.13 11.85 -7.54
CA ILE A 519 14.91 12.21 -8.96
C ILE A 519 16.17 12.73 -9.65
N GLY A 520 17.33 12.62 -8.99
CA GLY A 520 18.63 13.08 -9.53
C GLY A 520 18.74 14.59 -9.65
N TYR A 521 18.06 15.37 -8.81
CA TYR A 521 18.10 16.82 -8.85
C TYR A 521 19.22 17.36 -7.95
N GLY A 522 20.26 17.93 -8.58
CA GLY A 522 21.42 18.48 -7.86
C GLY A 522 22.11 17.44 -6.97
N ASP A 523 22.54 17.89 -5.80
CA ASP A 523 23.18 17.04 -4.77
C ASP A 523 22.17 16.54 -3.70
N SER A 524 20.87 16.65 -3.97
CA SER A 524 19.82 16.22 -3.05
C SER A 524 19.63 14.72 -3.07
N TRP A 525 19.51 14.11 -1.90
CA TRP A 525 19.17 12.68 -1.77
C TRP A 525 17.75 12.37 -2.24
N TYR A 526 16.82 13.30 -2.00
CA TYR A 526 15.43 13.17 -2.43
C TYR A 526 14.84 14.54 -2.80
N ALA A 527 13.76 14.50 -3.54
CA ALA A 527 12.76 15.56 -3.60
C ALA A 527 11.45 15.05 -3.02
N MET A 528 10.73 15.90 -2.30
CA MET A 528 9.39 15.58 -1.82
C MET A 528 8.39 16.65 -2.24
N TRP A 529 7.17 16.23 -2.51
CA TRP A 529 6.08 17.12 -2.94
C TRP A 529 4.72 16.53 -2.59
N GLY A 530 3.68 17.37 -2.56
CA GLY A 530 2.29 16.98 -2.32
C GLY A 530 1.33 17.62 -3.30
N ALA A 531 0.25 16.94 -3.66
CA ALA A 531 -0.84 17.54 -4.41
C ALA A 531 -1.45 18.68 -3.58
N GLY A 532 -1.58 19.87 -4.17
CA GLY A 532 -2.03 21.04 -3.41
C GLY A 532 -0.96 21.72 -2.56
N SER A 533 0.25 21.16 -2.48
CA SER A 533 1.38 21.82 -1.85
C SER A 533 1.86 23.02 -2.67
N SER A 534 2.57 23.95 -2.01
CA SER A 534 3.07 25.14 -2.67
C SER A 534 4.33 24.91 -3.49
N GLY A 535 4.99 23.72 -3.39
CA GLY A 535 6.26 23.49 -4.07
C GLY A 535 6.78 22.06 -3.98
N TYR A 536 8.03 21.93 -4.38
CA TYR A 536 8.87 20.75 -4.25
C TYR A 536 10.02 21.13 -3.31
N TRP A 537 10.47 20.22 -2.46
CA TRP A 537 11.52 20.48 -1.49
C TRP A 537 12.61 19.41 -1.56
N ASP A 538 13.86 19.87 -1.38
CA ASP A 538 15.03 19.00 -1.35
C ASP A 538 15.27 18.38 0.05
N SER A 539 16.31 17.54 0.15
CA SER A 539 16.71 16.91 1.41
C SER A 539 17.20 17.89 2.49
N ASN A 540 17.46 19.14 2.13
CA ASN A 540 17.85 20.22 3.04
C ASN A 540 16.68 21.15 3.40
N GLY A 541 15.48 20.89 2.89
CA GLY A 541 14.30 21.73 3.10
C GLY A 541 14.23 22.97 2.22
N ASN A 542 15.07 23.07 1.18
CA ASN A 542 15.00 24.17 0.24
C ASN A 542 13.94 23.90 -0.83
N GLU A 543 13.20 24.94 -1.20
CA GLU A 543 12.26 24.87 -2.31
C GLU A 543 12.99 24.71 -3.65
N LEU A 544 12.46 23.83 -4.52
CA LEU A 544 12.99 23.54 -5.85
C LEU A 544 12.10 24.22 -6.92
N PRO A 545 12.31 25.52 -7.21
CA PRO A 545 11.39 26.31 -8.02
C PRO A 545 11.33 25.86 -9.49
N ASP A 546 12.37 25.20 -9.99
CA ASP A 546 12.47 24.77 -11.39
C ASP A 546 11.69 23.48 -11.68
N LEU A 547 11.12 22.83 -10.65
CA LEU A 547 10.27 21.64 -10.78
C LEU A 547 8.77 21.96 -10.83
N LYS A 548 8.40 23.25 -10.81
CA LYS A 548 6.99 23.70 -10.87
C LYS A 548 6.40 23.63 -12.26
#